data_126009d5a626684fc8bb22f64acc8cc4
#
_entry.id   126009d5a626684fc8bb22f64acc8cc4
#
_cell.length_a   1.000
_cell.length_b   1.000
_cell.length_c   1.000
_cell.angle_alpha   90.00
_cell.angle_beta   90.00
_cell.angle_gamma   90.00
#
_symmetry.space_group_name_H-M   'P 1'
#
loop_
_entity.id
_entity.type
_entity.pdbx_description
1 polymer ?
#
loop_
_entity_poly.entity_id
_entity_poly.type
_entity_poly.pdbx_seq_one_letter_code
_entity_poly.pdbx_strand_id
1 'polypeptide(L)'
;MFSFPAQLESDQQTRNWYQDLLDHPECQDDPIKVQQAYESYRQASLARSLASMILADGKAKITPSPALVQYLSHAAVTSGPKEIEKRYKDDSVNCMVIWARPSRKVLELLLGLQDRLKDVVGTDMWFPESSRLHLSVVEISHRHPMAHLRSVFDQIGRTLVQEMLDLPASHATSHSRVARLGRPMLLFDAVGVAISFVPAGTDTYTYHHLRRDLHNMAISSGVKTDTCYTACMGHITLGRFVSSKYFDSDNAEMAQERLRVWMATIKDINEELRQSYEDWEWIVGEEKGLELQMGMLKFGRDTEAAEIAGRSFGAEATASTTAN
;
A
#
# COMPACT_ATOMS: atom_id res chain seq x y z
N MET A 1 -21.54 10.32 0.00
CA MET A 1 -20.16 9.75 0.15
C MET A 1 -20.22 8.29 -0.25
N PHE A 2 -19.52 7.91 -1.29
CA PHE A 2 -19.49 6.52 -1.77
C PHE A 2 -18.93 5.61 -0.69
N SER A 3 -19.66 4.56 -0.32
CA SER A 3 -19.25 3.57 0.68
C SER A 3 -19.08 2.22 -0.01
N PHE A 4 -17.87 1.69 0.00
CA PHE A 4 -17.64 0.32 -0.43
C PHE A 4 -18.11 -0.65 0.66
N PRO A 5 -18.69 -1.81 0.30
CA PRO A 5 -18.99 -2.84 1.27
C PRO A 5 -17.72 -3.29 1.99
N ALA A 6 -17.81 -3.46 3.31
CA ALA A 6 -16.66 -3.81 4.17
C ALA A 6 -16.11 -5.22 3.91
N GLN A 7 -16.95 -6.11 3.42
CA GLN A 7 -16.61 -7.47 2.98
C GLN A 7 -17.48 -7.83 1.78
N LEU A 8 -16.87 -8.54 0.82
CA LEU A 8 -17.62 -9.11 -0.30
C LEU A 8 -18.36 -10.36 0.17
N GLU A 9 -19.66 -10.40 -0.06
CA GLU A 9 -20.41 -11.65 0.02
C GLU A 9 -19.88 -12.61 -1.05
N SER A 10 -20.01 -13.93 -0.82
CA SER A 10 -19.45 -14.97 -1.69
C SER A 10 -19.87 -14.85 -3.17
N ASP A 11 -21.05 -14.29 -3.41
CA ASP A 11 -21.62 -14.12 -4.76
C ASP A 11 -21.03 -12.93 -5.54
N GLN A 12 -20.29 -12.05 -4.87
CA GLN A 12 -19.70 -10.83 -5.47
C GLN A 12 -18.22 -10.98 -5.81
N GLN A 13 -17.61 -12.15 -5.61
CA GLN A 13 -16.18 -12.38 -5.82
C GLN A 13 -15.72 -12.25 -7.28
N THR A 14 -16.64 -12.24 -8.25
CA THR A 14 -16.37 -11.99 -9.68
C THR A 14 -16.75 -10.56 -10.12
N ARG A 15 -17.29 -9.73 -9.20
CA ARG A 15 -17.66 -8.34 -9.49
C ARG A 15 -16.43 -7.44 -9.39
N ASN A 16 -16.31 -6.51 -10.32
CA ASN A 16 -15.29 -5.48 -10.25
C ASN A 16 -15.78 -4.24 -9.48
N TRP A 17 -15.52 -4.20 -8.17
CA TRP A 17 -15.93 -3.06 -7.32
C TRP A 17 -15.16 -1.76 -7.60
N TYR A 18 -14.06 -1.81 -8.36
CA TYR A 18 -13.45 -0.57 -8.85
C TYR A 18 -14.34 0.08 -9.92
N GLN A 19 -15.04 -0.72 -10.73
CA GLN A 19 -16.01 -0.21 -11.69
C GLN A 19 -17.20 0.46 -10.97
N ASP A 20 -17.58 -0.02 -9.79
CA ASP A 20 -18.71 0.54 -9.02
C ASP A 20 -18.51 2.02 -8.65
N LEU A 21 -17.26 2.45 -8.37
CA LEU A 21 -16.98 3.86 -8.14
C LEU A 21 -17.16 4.67 -9.42
N LEU A 22 -16.66 4.18 -10.53
CA LEU A 22 -16.72 4.88 -11.82
C LEU A 22 -18.17 5.04 -12.29
N ASP A 23 -18.98 4.00 -12.11
CA ASP A 23 -20.40 4.00 -12.46
C ASP A 23 -21.31 4.74 -11.46
N HIS A 24 -20.77 5.09 -10.28
CA HIS A 24 -21.57 5.75 -9.27
C HIS A 24 -22.11 7.11 -9.76
N PRO A 25 -23.40 7.44 -9.54
CA PRO A 25 -24.02 8.68 -10.05
C PRO A 25 -23.31 9.97 -9.61
N GLU A 26 -22.63 9.95 -8.47
CA GLU A 26 -21.83 11.10 -8.00
C GLU A 26 -20.43 11.14 -8.66
N CYS A 27 -19.93 10.04 -9.22
CA CYS A 27 -18.59 9.95 -9.83
C CYS A 27 -18.67 10.11 -11.36
N GLN A 28 -19.46 9.25 -12.04
CA GLN A 28 -19.67 9.28 -13.50
C GLN A 28 -18.35 9.27 -14.30
N ASP A 29 -17.39 8.49 -13.85
CA ASP A 29 -16.07 8.36 -14.47
C ASP A 29 -15.27 9.68 -14.60
N ASP A 30 -15.62 10.69 -13.81
CA ASP A 30 -14.95 11.98 -13.76
C ASP A 30 -13.66 11.86 -12.91
N PRO A 31 -12.45 12.10 -13.49
CA PRO A 31 -11.19 11.96 -12.78
C PRO A 31 -11.08 12.83 -11.52
N ILE A 32 -11.66 14.03 -11.55
CA ILE A 32 -11.68 14.94 -10.39
C ILE A 32 -12.52 14.33 -9.27
N LYS A 33 -13.65 13.73 -9.60
CA LYS A 33 -14.53 13.08 -8.62
C LYS A 33 -13.91 11.77 -8.09
N VAL A 34 -13.18 11.02 -8.92
CA VAL A 34 -12.35 9.90 -8.47
C VAL A 34 -11.31 10.37 -7.46
N GLN A 35 -10.58 11.44 -7.75
CA GLN A 35 -9.60 12.04 -6.82
C GLN A 35 -10.29 12.46 -5.50
N GLN A 36 -11.44 13.12 -5.58
CA GLN A 36 -12.21 13.55 -4.40
C GLN A 36 -12.71 12.36 -3.56
N ALA A 37 -13.05 11.22 -4.16
CA ALA A 37 -13.43 10.01 -3.43
C ALA A 37 -12.26 9.47 -2.60
N TYR A 38 -11.05 9.43 -3.16
CA TYR A 38 -9.83 9.05 -2.43
C TYR A 38 -9.51 10.05 -1.31
N GLU A 39 -9.61 11.35 -1.61
CA GLU A 39 -9.39 12.41 -0.62
C GLU A 39 -10.36 12.29 0.55
N SER A 40 -11.65 12.15 0.26
CA SER A 40 -12.70 12.00 1.28
C SER A 40 -12.48 10.75 2.13
N TYR A 41 -12.07 9.64 1.51
CA TYR A 41 -11.79 8.40 2.22
C TYR A 41 -10.61 8.56 3.20
N ARG A 42 -9.48 9.14 2.75
CA ARG A 42 -8.29 9.30 3.60
C ARG A 42 -8.54 10.28 4.75
N GLN A 43 -9.27 11.38 4.51
CA GLN A 43 -9.66 12.32 5.56
C GLN A 43 -10.57 11.65 6.61
N ALA A 44 -11.57 10.90 6.18
CA ALA A 44 -12.43 10.14 7.08
C ALA A 44 -11.66 9.06 7.85
N SER A 45 -10.66 8.42 7.21
CA SER A 45 -9.78 7.45 7.86
C SER A 45 -8.95 8.12 8.96
N LEU A 46 -8.31 9.24 8.66
CA LEU A 46 -7.53 10.00 9.64
C LEU A 46 -8.39 10.44 10.83
N ALA A 47 -9.60 10.96 10.57
CA ALA A 47 -10.51 11.39 11.63
C ALA A 47 -10.91 10.21 12.55
N ARG A 48 -11.21 9.04 11.98
CA ARG A 48 -11.50 7.82 12.78
C ARG A 48 -10.30 7.37 13.60
N SER A 49 -9.11 7.39 13.02
CA SER A 49 -7.88 7.01 13.71
C SER A 49 -7.59 7.93 14.89
N LEU A 50 -7.71 9.24 14.69
CA LEU A 50 -7.57 10.23 15.76
C LEU A 50 -8.54 9.97 16.92
N ALA A 51 -9.83 9.77 16.59
CA ALA A 51 -10.85 9.49 17.61
C ALA A 51 -10.61 8.18 18.38
N SER A 52 -9.99 7.19 17.74
CA SER A 52 -9.74 5.87 18.35
C SER A 52 -8.42 5.79 19.13
N MET A 53 -7.46 6.67 18.82
CA MET A 53 -6.13 6.66 19.48
C MET A 53 -6.08 7.41 20.81
N ILE A 54 -7.00 8.32 21.05
CA ILE A 54 -7.02 9.10 22.28
C ILE A 54 -7.96 8.43 23.27
N LEU A 55 -7.42 7.94 24.38
CA LEU A 55 -8.21 7.39 25.48
C LEU A 55 -8.93 8.50 26.27
N ALA A 56 -9.92 8.11 27.07
CA ALA A 56 -10.69 9.06 27.89
C ALA A 56 -9.84 9.84 28.92
N ASP A 57 -8.69 9.28 29.32
CA ASP A 57 -7.70 9.92 30.20
C ASP A 57 -6.68 10.78 29.44
N GLY A 58 -6.83 10.93 28.13
CA GLY A 58 -5.95 11.72 27.27
C GLY A 58 -4.64 11.03 26.90
N LYS A 59 -4.46 9.75 27.23
CA LYS A 59 -3.29 8.96 26.81
C LYS A 59 -3.47 8.39 25.41
N ALA A 60 -2.35 8.02 24.78
CA ALA A 60 -2.36 7.33 23.49
C ALA A 60 -2.71 5.85 23.67
N LYS A 61 -3.61 5.35 22.82
CA LYS A 61 -3.83 3.92 22.62
C LYS A 61 -2.92 3.43 21.51
N ILE A 62 -1.78 2.84 21.85
CA ILE A 62 -0.89 2.19 20.92
C ILE A 62 -1.10 0.68 21.00
N THR A 63 -1.12 0.04 19.82
CA THR A 63 -1.33 -1.40 19.69
C THR A 63 -0.15 -2.03 18.92
N PRO A 64 0.94 -2.37 19.62
CA PRO A 64 2.05 -3.07 19.01
C PRO A 64 1.58 -4.37 18.35
N SER A 65 2.16 -4.71 17.20
CA SER A 65 1.78 -5.91 16.46
C SER A 65 2.55 -7.15 16.99
N PRO A 66 1.92 -8.07 17.75
CA PRO A 66 2.61 -9.28 18.20
C PRO A 66 3.13 -10.12 17.04
N ALA A 67 2.38 -10.18 15.95
CA ALA A 67 2.78 -10.90 14.74
C ALA A 67 4.05 -10.30 14.10
N LEU A 68 4.24 -8.95 14.15
CA LEU A 68 5.47 -8.33 13.68
C LEU A 68 6.64 -8.63 14.62
N VAL A 69 6.46 -8.52 15.93
CA VAL A 69 7.49 -8.86 16.91
C VAL A 69 7.95 -10.30 16.73
N GLN A 70 7.01 -11.23 16.56
CA GLN A 70 7.31 -12.63 16.27
C GLN A 70 8.04 -12.80 14.92
N TYR A 71 7.59 -12.12 13.87
CA TYR A 71 8.24 -12.14 12.55
C TYR A 71 9.69 -11.66 12.63
N LEU A 72 9.95 -10.54 13.30
CA LEU A 72 11.29 -9.98 13.47
C LEU A 72 12.20 -10.90 14.27
N SER A 73 11.70 -11.54 15.33
CA SER A 73 12.46 -12.53 16.10
C SER A 73 12.83 -13.75 15.25
N HIS A 74 11.95 -14.20 14.36
CA HIS A 74 12.23 -15.28 13.42
C HIS A 74 13.22 -14.85 12.31
N ALA A 75 13.04 -13.66 11.76
CA ALA A 75 13.94 -13.12 10.73
C ALA A 75 15.37 -12.96 11.23
N ALA A 76 15.55 -12.66 12.52
CA ALA A 76 16.87 -12.53 13.16
C ALA A 76 17.61 -13.87 13.29
N VAL A 77 16.91 -15.01 13.28
CA VAL A 77 17.50 -16.37 13.44
C VAL A 77 17.44 -17.22 12.18
N THR A 78 16.76 -16.77 11.12
CA THR A 78 16.61 -17.52 9.86
C THR A 78 17.46 -16.93 8.74
N SER A 79 18.05 -17.81 7.93
CA SER A 79 18.98 -17.44 6.86
C SER A 79 18.28 -16.98 5.56
N GLY A 80 17.18 -16.22 5.63
CA GLY A 80 16.62 -15.57 4.47
C GLY A 80 15.12 -15.81 4.21
N PRO A 81 14.57 -15.19 3.14
CA PRO A 81 13.13 -15.17 2.82
C PRO A 81 12.51 -16.56 2.61
N LYS A 82 13.24 -17.50 2.04
CA LYS A 82 12.78 -18.87 1.75
C LYS A 82 12.43 -19.68 3.00
N GLU A 83 13.14 -19.49 4.11
CA GLU A 83 12.82 -20.16 5.37
C GLU A 83 11.56 -19.59 6.01
N ILE A 84 11.33 -18.30 5.87
CA ILE A 84 10.08 -17.64 6.31
C ILE A 84 8.90 -18.17 5.49
N GLU A 85 9.03 -18.28 4.17
CA GLU A 85 8.01 -18.87 3.30
C GLU A 85 7.65 -20.30 3.71
N LYS A 86 8.66 -21.13 3.92
CA LYS A 86 8.49 -22.53 4.33
C LYS A 86 7.72 -22.63 5.66
N ARG A 87 7.97 -21.70 6.59
CA ARG A 87 7.32 -21.67 7.89
C ARG A 87 5.81 -21.37 7.78
N TYR A 88 5.42 -20.41 6.92
CA TYR A 88 4.04 -19.94 6.82
C TYR A 88 3.26 -20.50 5.64
N LYS A 89 3.83 -21.45 4.88
CA LYS A 89 3.22 -21.97 3.64
C LYS A 89 1.83 -22.57 3.80
N ASP A 90 1.59 -23.23 4.94
CA ASP A 90 0.33 -23.92 5.23
C ASP A 90 -0.64 -23.05 6.03
N ASP A 91 -0.19 -21.87 6.49
CA ASP A 91 -0.99 -20.94 7.29
C ASP A 91 -1.86 -20.07 6.40
N SER A 92 -3.08 -19.76 6.85
CA SER A 92 -3.96 -18.78 6.20
C SER A 92 -3.53 -17.34 6.48
N VAL A 93 -2.29 -17.01 6.11
CA VAL A 93 -1.67 -15.68 6.27
C VAL A 93 -1.04 -15.15 4.99
N ASN A 94 -0.99 -16.00 3.94
CA ASN A 94 -0.37 -15.64 2.67
C ASN A 94 -1.38 -14.95 1.76
N CYS A 95 -0.90 -14.02 0.97
CA CYS A 95 -1.68 -13.23 0.02
C CYS A 95 -1.03 -13.30 -1.37
N MET A 96 -1.83 -13.00 -2.41
CA MET A 96 -1.38 -12.76 -3.78
C MET A 96 -1.72 -11.33 -4.14
N VAL A 97 -0.69 -10.50 -4.37
CA VAL A 97 -0.85 -9.05 -4.53
C VAL A 97 0.04 -8.55 -5.67
N ILE A 98 -0.50 -7.68 -6.50
CA ILE A 98 0.28 -6.90 -7.45
C ILE A 98 0.77 -5.65 -6.74
N TRP A 99 2.09 -5.45 -6.74
CA TRP A 99 2.77 -4.32 -6.13
C TRP A 99 3.40 -3.39 -7.16
N ALA A 100 3.46 -2.10 -6.82
CA ALA A 100 4.35 -1.13 -7.44
C ALA A 100 5.43 -0.74 -6.43
N ARG A 101 6.69 -0.76 -6.86
CA ARG A 101 7.80 -0.26 -6.06
C ARG A 101 7.93 1.26 -6.20
N PRO A 102 8.29 1.97 -5.15
CA PRO A 102 8.59 3.39 -5.25
C PRO A 102 9.69 3.65 -6.28
N SER A 103 9.48 4.64 -7.16
CA SER A 103 10.57 5.20 -7.96
C SER A 103 11.60 5.89 -7.05
N ARG A 104 12.78 6.24 -7.57
CA ARG A 104 13.85 6.87 -6.78
C ARG A 104 13.36 8.13 -6.04
N LYS A 105 12.65 9.02 -6.75
CA LYS A 105 12.11 10.26 -6.14
C LYS A 105 11.09 9.99 -5.01
N VAL A 106 10.27 8.93 -5.17
CA VAL A 106 9.31 8.52 -4.14
C VAL A 106 10.07 7.92 -2.96
N LEU A 107 11.05 7.06 -3.22
CA LEU A 107 11.85 6.42 -2.17
C LEU A 107 12.59 7.43 -1.31
N GLU A 108 13.18 8.46 -1.91
CA GLU A 108 13.85 9.57 -1.20
C GLU A 108 12.88 10.27 -0.23
N LEU A 109 11.65 10.57 -0.69
CA LEU A 109 10.59 11.11 0.16
C LEU A 109 10.27 10.17 1.33
N LEU A 110 10.06 8.86 1.05
CA LEU A 110 9.69 7.90 2.08
C LEU A 110 10.76 7.75 3.16
N LEU A 111 12.04 7.66 2.77
CA LEU A 111 13.16 7.54 3.70
C LEU A 111 13.30 8.78 4.57
N GLY A 112 13.20 9.98 3.99
CA GLY A 112 13.22 11.23 4.77
C GLY A 112 12.07 11.31 5.78
N LEU A 113 10.89 10.81 5.43
CA LEU A 113 9.77 10.73 6.37
C LEU A 113 9.99 9.68 7.46
N GLN A 114 10.57 8.51 7.12
CA GLN A 114 10.93 7.50 8.12
C GLN A 114 11.92 8.05 9.15
N ASP A 115 12.95 8.78 8.71
CA ASP A 115 13.94 9.38 9.61
C ASP A 115 13.28 10.37 10.58
N ARG A 116 12.42 11.27 10.10
CA ARG A 116 11.69 12.22 10.97
C ARG A 116 10.78 11.52 12.00
N LEU A 117 10.11 10.45 11.59
CA LEU A 117 9.27 9.67 12.50
C LEU A 117 10.11 8.91 13.53
N LYS A 118 11.27 8.38 13.12
CA LYS A 118 12.22 7.68 13.98
C LYS A 118 12.83 8.60 15.05
N ASP A 119 13.08 9.86 14.71
CA ASP A 119 13.56 10.87 15.67
C ASP A 119 12.58 11.10 16.82
N VAL A 120 11.27 10.87 16.60
CA VAL A 120 10.24 11.04 17.64
C VAL A 120 10.08 9.77 18.47
N VAL A 121 9.80 8.62 17.82
CA VAL A 121 9.38 7.39 18.52
C VAL A 121 10.51 6.38 18.71
N GLY A 122 11.69 6.64 18.14
CA GLY A 122 12.87 5.79 18.30
C GLY A 122 12.62 4.33 17.91
N THR A 123 12.96 3.43 18.82
CA THR A 123 12.85 1.98 18.63
C THR A 123 11.45 1.40 18.86
N ASP A 124 10.48 2.22 19.24
CA ASP A 124 9.09 1.76 19.44
C ASP A 124 8.38 1.46 18.12
N MET A 125 8.92 1.95 17.02
CA MET A 125 8.41 1.67 15.69
C MET A 125 9.46 0.92 14.87
N TRP A 126 9.02 -0.14 14.21
CA TRP A 126 9.77 -0.79 13.14
C TRP A 126 9.52 -0.07 11.83
N PHE A 127 10.58 0.26 11.14
CA PHE A 127 10.55 0.85 9.80
C PHE A 127 11.02 -0.20 8.80
N PRO A 128 10.21 -0.52 7.76
CA PRO A 128 10.66 -1.43 6.71
C PRO A 128 11.84 -0.83 5.94
N GLU A 129 12.80 -1.67 5.60
CA GLU A 129 13.89 -1.32 4.71
C GLU A 129 13.37 -0.88 3.33
N SER A 130 14.17 -0.11 2.61
CA SER A 130 13.82 0.43 1.30
C SER A 130 13.34 -0.63 0.30
N SER A 131 13.97 -1.81 0.30
CA SER A 131 13.61 -2.96 -0.54
C SER A 131 12.22 -3.52 -0.26
N ARG A 132 11.66 -3.25 0.93
CA ARG A 132 10.34 -3.75 1.36
C ARG A 132 9.21 -2.75 1.16
N LEU A 133 9.53 -1.49 0.87
CA LEU A 133 8.53 -0.45 0.63
C LEU A 133 7.79 -0.74 -0.69
N HIS A 134 6.48 -0.72 -0.64
CA HIS A 134 5.62 -1.04 -1.78
C HIS A 134 4.23 -0.40 -1.66
N LEU A 135 3.63 -0.15 -2.80
CA LEU A 135 2.22 0.16 -2.97
C LEU A 135 1.49 -1.12 -3.40
N SER A 136 0.51 -1.56 -2.64
CA SER A 136 -0.41 -2.62 -3.09
C SER A 136 -1.39 -2.04 -4.10
N VAL A 137 -1.24 -2.44 -5.37
CA VAL A 137 -2.10 -1.96 -6.46
C VAL A 137 -3.41 -2.74 -6.48
N VAL A 138 -3.33 -4.06 -6.59
CA VAL A 138 -4.48 -4.97 -6.55
C VAL A 138 -4.12 -6.21 -5.72
N GLU A 139 -4.95 -6.56 -4.77
CA GLU A 139 -4.88 -7.84 -4.08
C GLU A 139 -5.87 -8.81 -4.76
N ILE A 140 -5.35 -9.96 -5.18
CA ILE A 140 -6.13 -10.98 -5.89
C ILE A 140 -6.67 -12.01 -4.91
N SER A 141 -5.85 -12.42 -3.93
CA SER A 141 -6.25 -13.41 -2.93
C SER A 141 -5.68 -13.08 -1.56
N HIS A 142 -6.53 -13.17 -0.52
CA HIS A 142 -6.26 -12.70 0.82
C HIS A 142 -6.33 -13.83 1.86
N ARG A 143 -5.20 -14.08 2.55
CA ARG A 143 -5.11 -14.95 3.73
C ARG A 143 -5.46 -16.42 3.47
N HIS A 144 -4.75 -17.02 2.54
CA HIS A 144 -4.85 -18.44 2.22
C HIS A 144 -3.54 -19.20 2.42
N PRO A 145 -3.56 -20.55 2.50
CA PRO A 145 -2.35 -21.36 2.34
C PRO A 145 -1.72 -21.17 0.95
N MET A 146 -0.39 -21.32 0.85
CA MET A 146 0.32 -21.17 -0.42
C MET A 146 -0.20 -22.08 -1.53
N ALA A 147 -0.68 -23.27 -1.19
CA ALA A 147 -1.28 -24.20 -2.18
C ALA A 147 -2.49 -23.58 -2.90
N HIS A 148 -3.34 -22.84 -2.18
CA HIS A 148 -4.45 -22.11 -2.77
C HIS A 148 -3.95 -20.99 -3.72
N LEU A 149 -2.97 -20.20 -3.28
CA LEU A 149 -2.42 -19.13 -4.11
C LEU A 149 -1.78 -19.66 -5.40
N ARG A 150 -1.10 -20.82 -5.34
CA ARG A 150 -0.56 -21.49 -6.53
C ARG A 150 -1.68 -21.92 -7.48
N SER A 151 -2.77 -22.50 -6.96
CA SER A 151 -3.94 -22.85 -7.77
C SER A 151 -4.57 -21.63 -8.46
N VAL A 152 -4.70 -20.50 -7.75
CA VAL A 152 -5.18 -19.23 -8.33
C VAL A 152 -4.22 -18.73 -9.41
N PHE A 153 -2.92 -18.75 -9.15
CA PHE A 153 -1.89 -18.38 -10.14
C PHE A 153 -1.95 -19.23 -11.40
N ASP A 154 -2.05 -20.55 -11.25
CA ASP A 154 -2.13 -21.50 -12.37
C ASP A 154 -3.42 -21.29 -13.18
N GLN A 155 -4.53 -20.94 -12.52
CA GLN A 155 -5.81 -20.65 -13.18
C GLN A 155 -5.73 -19.34 -13.98
N ILE A 156 -5.10 -18.26 -13.47
CA ILE A 156 -4.88 -17.03 -14.22
C ILE A 156 -3.94 -17.32 -15.39
N GLY A 157 -2.92 -18.10 -15.16
CA GLY A 157 -1.89 -18.44 -16.13
C GLY A 157 -0.79 -17.38 -16.25
N ARG A 158 0.46 -17.86 -16.38
CA ARG A 158 1.66 -17.01 -16.40
C ARG A 158 1.61 -15.90 -17.47
N THR A 159 1.06 -16.22 -18.64
CA THR A 159 0.97 -15.26 -19.76
C THR A 159 0.08 -14.07 -19.40
N LEU A 160 -1.12 -14.33 -18.89
CA LEU A 160 -2.04 -13.26 -18.50
C LEU A 160 -1.48 -12.44 -17.31
N VAL A 161 -0.83 -13.10 -16.33
CA VAL A 161 -0.14 -12.39 -15.26
C VAL A 161 0.94 -11.46 -15.83
N GLN A 162 1.75 -11.90 -16.79
CA GLN A 162 2.77 -11.05 -17.42
C GLN A 162 2.13 -9.84 -18.14
N GLU A 163 1.03 -10.06 -18.87
CA GLU A 163 0.27 -8.99 -19.53
C GLU A 163 -0.27 -7.98 -18.52
N MET A 164 -0.80 -8.45 -17.38
CA MET A 164 -1.24 -7.58 -16.29
C MET A 164 -0.10 -6.71 -15.76
N LEU A 165 1.07 -7.30 -15.52
CA LEU A 165 2.21 -6.57 -14.96
C LEU A 165 2.85 -5.61 -15.98
N ASP A 166 2.74 -5.91 -17.26
CA ASP A 166 3.24 -5.08 -18.36
C ASP A 166 2.28 -3.95 -18.75
N LEU A 167 1.06 -3.92 -18.19
CA LEU A 167 0.03 -2.95 -18.57
C LEU A 167 0.50 -1.49 -18.43
N PRO A 168 1.14 -1.05 -17.34
CA PRO A 168 1.63 0.33 -17.23
C PRO A 168 2.67 0.68 -18.28
N ALA A 169 3.61 -0.22 -18.59
CA ALA A 169 4.63 -0.01 -19.62
C ALA A 169 4.00 0.08 -21.02
N SER A 170 2.98 -0.74 -21.29
CA SER A 170 2.23 -0.70 -22.55
C SER A 170 1.44 0.61 -22.70
N HIS A 171 0.87 1.11 -21.63
CA HIS A 171 0.15 2.38 -21.60
C HIS A 171 1.09 3.60 -21.69
N ALA A 172 2.30 3.53 -21.15
CA ALA A 172 3.29 4.60 -21.22
C ALA A 172 3.69 4.92 -22.67
N THR A 173 3.66 3.94 -23.58
CA THR A 173 3.94 4.15 -25.00
C THR A 173 2.86 4.97 -25.70
N SER A 174 1.63 5.00 -25.20
CA SER A 174 0.50 5.74 -25.80
C SER A 174 0.29 7.14 -25.22
N HIS A 175 1.12 7.59 -24.27
CA HIS A 175 1.15 8.89 -23.59
C HIS A 175 -0.16 9.34 -22.89
N SER A 176 -1.29 8.71 -23.16
CA SER A 176 -2.63 9.12 -22.71
C SER A 176 -3.21 8.27 -21.58
N ARG A 177 -2.54 7.20 -21.15
CA ARG A 177 -3.07 6.23 -20.18
C ARG A 177 -2.08 5.90 -19.07
N VAL A 178 -1.43 6.92 -18.52
CA VAL A 178 -0.46 6.75 -17.43
C VAL A 178 -1.16 6.99 -16.11
N ALA A 179 -1.15 5.99 -15.23
CA ALA A 179 -1.73 6.11 -13.90
C ALA A 179 -0.79 6.91 -12.97
N ARG A 180 -1.22 8.10 -12.55
CA ARG A 180 -0.47 8.97 -11.65
C ARG A 180 -1.11 9.05 -10.27
N LEU A 181 -0.25 9.11 -9.27
CA LEU A 181 -0.58 9.38 -7.86
C LEU A 181 0.12 10.66 -7.41
N GLY A 182 -0.56 11.47 -6.64
CA GLY A 182 -0.03 12.72 -6.10
C GLY A 182 -0.56 13.05 -4.72
N ARG A 183 -0.29 14.29 -4.27
CA ARG A 183 -0.77 14.86 -2.99
C ARG A 183 -0.51 13.90 -1.80
N PRO A 184 0.76 13.57 -1.52
CA PRO A 184 1.10 12.69 -0.40
C PRO A 184 0.60 13.23 0.93
N MET A 185 0.12 12.34 1.81
CA MET A 185 -0.35 12.68 3.16
C MET A 185 -0.09 11.52 4.11
N LEU A 186 0.48 11.79 5.26
CA LEU A 186 0.62 10.79 6.31
C LEU A 186 -0.74 10.44 6.93
N LEU A 187 -0.98 9.16 7.04
CA LEU A 187 -2.05 8.56 7.83
C LEU A 187 -1.41 7.74 8.95
N PHE A 188 -2.04 7.71 10.10
CA PHE A 188 -1.59 6.91 11.22
C PHE A 188 -2.77 6.37 12.02
N ASP A 189 -2.52 5.31 12.75
CA ASP A 189 -3.45 4.71 13.69
C ASP A 189 -2.70 4.12 14.89
N ALA A 190 -3.41 3.38 15.74
CA ALA A 190 -2.80 2.71 16.88
C ALA A 190 -1.75 1.64 16.51
N VAL A 191 -1.67 1.23 15.25
CA VAL A 191 -0.79 0.14 14.77
C VAL A 191 0.46 0.67 14.06
N GLY A 192 0.37 1.83 13.39
CA GLY A 192 1.50 2.36 12.63
C GLY A 192 1.20 3.60 11.80
N VAL A 193 2.09 3.88 10.86
CA VAL A 193 2.05 5.03 9.97
C VAL A 193 2.18 4.57 8.52
N ALA A 194 1.40 5.19 7.64
CA ALA A 194 1.50 5.03 6.20
C ALA A 194 1.46 6.41 5.52
N ILE A 195 2.05 6.51 4.33
CA ILE A 195 1.80 7.62 3.44
C ILE A 195 0.71 7.22 2.44
N SER A 196 -0.25 8.09 2.24
CA SER A 196 -1.37 7.92 1.32
C SER A 196 -1.23 8.88 0.16
N PHE A 197 -1.63 8.43 -1.03
CA PHE A 197 -1.68 9.20 -2.26
C PHE A 197 -3.10 9.20 -2.83
N VAL A 198 -3.42 10.19 -3.65
CA VAL A 198 -4.65 10.22 -4.42
C VAL A 198 -4.34 10.19 -5.92
N PRO A 199 -5.24 9.65 -6.76
CA PRO A 199 -5.08 9.73 -8.21
C PRO A 199 -4.97 11.19 -8.69
N ALA A 200 -4.13 11.45 -9.69
CA ALA A 200 -4.13 12.75 -10.36
C ALA A 200 -5.49 12.98 -11.03
N GLY A 201 -6.08 14.14 -10.80
CA GLY A 201 -7.40 14.50 -11.35
C GLY A 201 -7.34 15.09 -12.77
N THR A 202 -6.14 15.21 -13.34
CA THR A 202 -5.90 15.80 -14.68
C THR A 202 -5.98 14.79 -15.81
N ASP A 203 -5.83 13.49 -15.50
CA ASP A 203 -5.76 12.42 -16.50
C ASP A 203 -7.11 11.72 -16.63
N THR A 204 -7.51 11.41 -17.85
CA THR A 204 -8.69 10.57 -18.13
C THR A 204 -8.51 9.12 -17.70
N TYR A 205 -7.26 8.65 -17.58
CA TYR A 205 -6.91 7.33 -17.07
C TYR A 205 -6.20 7.47 -15.72
N THR A 206 -6.92 7.25 -14.65
CA THR A 206 -6.41 7.41 -13.29
C THR A 206 -5.83 6.11 -12.73
N TYR A 207 -5.17 6.18 -11.57
CA TYR A 207 -4.76 5.00 -10.80
C TYR A 207 -5.93 4.05 -10.50
N HIS A 208 -7.15 4.58 -10.35
CA HIS A 208 -8.34 3.77 -10.13
C HIS A 208 -8.70 2.93 -11.36
N HIS A 209 -8.54 3.50 -12.57
CA HIS A 209 -8.70 2.76 -13.82
C HIS A 209 -7.67 1.64 -13.97
N LEU A 210 -6.41 1.89 -13.61
CA LEU A 210 -5.39 0.84 -13.61
C LEU A 210 -5.81 -0.33 -12.70
N ARG A 211 -6.30 -0.05 -11.51
CA ARG A 211 -6.79 -1.09 -10.58
C ARG A 211 -7.98 -1.84 -11.14
N ARG A 212 -8.94 -1.12 -11.75
CA ARG A 212 -10.10 -1.72 -12.43
C ARG A 212 -9.65 -2.68 -13.53
N ASP A 213 -8.72 -2.25 -14.39
CA ASP A 213 -8.29 -3.04 -15.53
C ASP A 213 -7.53 -4.29 -15.08
N LEU A 214 -6.60 -4.16 -14.15
CA LEU A 214 -5.88 -5.30 -13.57
C LEU A 214 -6.85 -6.31 -12.91
N HIS A 215 -7.86 -5.81 -12.20
CA HIS A 215 -8.86 -6.67 -11.58
C HIS A 215 -9.74 -7.35 -12.63
N ASN A 216 -10.16 -6.64 -13.69
CA ASN A 216 -10.90 -7.22 -14.81
C ASN A 216 -10.10 -8.34 -15.50
N MET A 217 -8.80 -8.13 -15.72
CA MET A 217 -7.94 -9.16 -16.29
C MET A 217 -7.88 -10.40 -15.38
N ALA A 218 -7.75 -10.22 -14.08
CA ALA A 218 -7.75 -11.35 -13.14
C ALA A 218 -9.07 -12.13 -13.19
N ILE A 219 -10.22 -11.47 -13.04
CA ILE A 219 -11.53 -12.16 -13.01
C ILE A 219 -11.90 -12.75 -14.38
N SER A 220 -11.38 -12.23 -15.50
CA SER A 220 -11.63 -12.80 -16.83
C SER A 220 -11.08 -14.23 -16.99
N SER A 221 -10.12 -14.65 -16.16
CA SER A 221 -9.64 -16.03 -16.08
C SER A 221 -10.57 -16.97 -15.31
N GLY A 222 -11.67 -16.44 -14.76
CA GLY A 222 -12.62 -17.18 -13.94
C GLY A 222 -12.22 -17.29 -12.46
N VAL A 223 -11.11 -16.64 -12.03
CA VAL A 223 -10.76 -16.63 -10.60
C VAL A 223 -11.72 -15.74 -9.83
N LYS A 224 -11.95 -16.12 -8.58
CA LYS A 224 -12.66 -15.29 -7.60
C LYS A 224 -11.63 -14.51 -6.79
N THR A 225 -11.83 -13.22 -6.70
CA THR A 225 -10.96 -12.34 -5.89
C THR A 225 -11.57 -12.10 -4.51
N ASP A 226 -10.75 -12.07 -3.48
CA ASP A 226 -11.18 -11.94 -2.09
C ASP A 226 -10.31 -10.93 -1.30
N THR A 227 -10.11 -9.76 -1.85
CA THR A 227 -9.27 -8.70 -1.26
C THR A 227 -9.80 -8.15 0.06
N CYS A 228 -8.90 -7.71 0.94
CA CYS A 228 -9.23 -6.89 2.10
C CYS A 228 -9.05 -5.38 1.85
N TYR A 229 -8.59 -4.99 0.68
CA TYR A 229 -8.26 -3.59 0.40
C TYR A 229 -9.48 -2.78 -0.03
N THR A 230 -9.55 -1.56 0.50
CA THR A 230 -10.56 -0.58 0.09
C THR A 230 -10.22 -0.01 -1.29
N ALA A 231 -11.22 0.12 -2.14
CA ALA A 231 -11.03 0.59 -3.50
C ALA A 231 -10.44 2.02 -3.58
N CYS A 232 -10.81 2.93 -2.67
CA CYS A 232 -10.32 4.32 -2.67
C CYS A 232 -9.06 4.52 -1.79
N MET A 233 -8.08 3.62 -1.88
CA MET A 233 -6.84 3.77 -1.12
C MET A 233 -5.61 3.45 -1.98
N GLY A 234 -4.65 4.39 -1.98
CA GLY A 234 -3.28 4.17 -2.45
C GLY A 234 -2.33 4.54 -1.33
N HIS A 235 -1.65 3.57 -0.69
CA HIS A 235 -0.77 3.85 0.44
C HIS A 235 0.46 2.96 0.46
N ILE A 236 1.51 3.47 1.11
CA ILE A 236 2.73 2.73 1.44
C ILE A 236 2.91 2.77 2.96
N THR A 237 3.04 1.62 3.60
CA THR A 237 3.34 1.55 5.04
C THR A 237 4.76 2.06 5.29
N LEU A 238 4.91 3.09 6.14
CA LEU A 238 6.20 3.66 6.55
C LEU A 238 6.75 3.01 7.81
N GLY A 239 5.89 2.65 8.75
CA GLY A 239 6.31 2.05 10.01
C GLY A 239 5.17 1.40 10.76
N ARG A 240 5.51 0.49 11.68
CA ARG A 240 4.55 -0.19 12.56
C ARG A 240 5.06 -0.21 13.99
N PHE A 241 4.19 0.05 14.96
CA PHE A 241 4.55 -0.02 16.36
C PHE A 241 4.89 -1.47 16.77
N VAL A 242 6.02 -1.62 17.43
CA VAL A 242 6.51 -2.87 18.06
C VAL A 242 6.53 -2.75 19.59
N SER A 243 6.39 -1.55 20.10
CA SER A 243 6.34 -1.21 21.52
C SER A 243 5.49 0.05 21.71
N SER A 244 5.06 0.31 22.93
CA SER A 244 4.34 1.53 23.33
C SER A 244 5.12 2.39 24.31
N LYS A 245 6.37 2.05 24.61
CA LYS A 245 7.17 2.67 25.68
C LYS A 245 7.32 4.18 25.55
N TYR A 246 7.41 4.69 24.33
CA TYR A 246 7.46 6.13 24.11
C TYR A 246 6.21 6.84 24.64
N PHE A 247 5.03 6.24 24.46
CA PHE A 247 3.76 6.82 24.87
C PHE A 247 3.40 6.44 26.32
N ASP A 248 3.95 5.36 26.84
CA ASP A 248 3.70 4.92 28.22
C ASP A 248 4.57 5.72 29.19
N SER A 249 3.94 6.26 30.21
CA SER A 249 4.59 6.91 31.35
C SER A 249 3.70 6.81 32.57
N ASP A 250 4.32 6.56 33.74
CA ASP A 250 3.63 6.67 35.00
C ASP A 250 3.19 8.12 35.31
N ASN A 251 3.89 9.09 34.70
CA ASN A 251 3.49 10.50 34.76
C ASN A 251 2.53 10.79 33.59
N ALA A 252 1.26 11.06 33.93
CA ALA A 252 0.19 11.34 32.98
C ALA A 252 0.48 12.58 32.10
N GLU A 253 1.09 13.63 32.67
CA GLU A 253 1.44 14.84 31.91
C GLU A 253 2.50 14.55 30.83
N MET A 254 3.49 13.72 31.17
CA MET A 254 4.52 13.29 30.22
C MET A 254 3.93 12.41 29.11
N ALA A 255 3.03 11.48 29.44
CA ALA A 255 2.35 10.66 28.43
C ALA A 255 1.53 11.51 27.45
N GLN A 256 0.79 12.50 27.98
CA GLN A 256 0.02 13.43 27.15
C GLN A 256 0.93 14.35 26.32
N GLU A 257 2.07 14.79 26.86
CA GLU A 257 3.04 15.60 26.12
C GLU A 257 3.62 14.82 24.95
N ARG A 258 4.02 13.56 25.14
CA ARG A 258 4.54 12.70 24.07
C ARG A 258 3.50 12.48 22.98
N LEU A 259 2.23 12.28 23.33
CA LEU A 259 1.16 12.22 22.35
C LEU A 259 1.00 13.54 21.58
N ARG A 260 1.07 14.70 22.28
CA ARG A 260 1.03 16.02 21.62
C ARG A 260 2.19 16.22 20.64
N VAL A 261 3.41 15.85 21.04
CA VAL A 261 4.59 15.92 20.15
C VAL A 261 4.39 15.06 18.90
N TRP A 262 3.94 13.81 19.08
CA TRP A 262 3.63 12.93 17.96
C TRP A 262 2.60 13.52 16.99
N MET A 263 1.48 14.01 17.53
CA MET A 263 0.40 14.61 16.76
C MET A 263 0.86 15.89 16.03
N ALA A 264 1.65 16.73 16.69
CA ALA A 264 2.21 17.93 16.10
C ALA A 264 3.17 17.57 14.96
N THR A 265 4.07 16.61 15.16
CA THR A 265 4.98 16.13 14.10
C THR A 265 4.24 15.66 12.86
N ILE A 266 3.20 14.84 13.01
CA ILE A 266 2.39 14.37 11.87
C ILE A 266 1.69 15.54 11.17
N LYS A 267 1.14 16.48 11.94
CA LYS A 267 0.48 17.66 11.40
C LYS A 267 1.46 18.54 10.61
N ASP A 268 2.63 18.80 11.16
CA ASP A 268 3.65 19.65 10.53
C ASP A 268 4.18 19.01 9.24
N ILE A 269 4.41 17.68 9.26
CA ILE A 269 4.77 16.92 8.06
C ILE A 269 3.66 17.03 7.00
N ASN A 270 2.40 16.84 7.38
CA ASN A 270 1.29 16.92 6.44
C ASN A 270 1.10 18.34 5.85
N GLU A 271 1.35 19.38 6.64
CA GLU A 271 1.31 20.76 6.15
C GLU A 271 2.42 21.01 5.14
N GLU A 272 3.66 20.55 5.42
CA GLU A 272 4.79 20.63 4.49
C GLU A 272 4.51 19.85 3.20
N LEU A 273 3.99 18.61 3.31
CA LEU A 273 3.64 17.80 2.16
C LEU A 273 2.58 18.51 1.29
N ARG A 274 1.57 19.11 1.91
CA ARG A 274 0.54 19.86 1.20
C ARG A 274 1.11 21.07 0.44
N GLN A 275 2.08 21.79 1.03
CA GLN A 275 2.67 22.98 0.41
C GLN A 275 3.70 22.64 -0.66
N SER A 276 4.56 21.65 -0.41
CA SER A 276 5.72 21.35 -1.24
C SER A 276 5.47 20.29 -2.31
N TYR A 277 4.37 19.53 -2.19
CA TYR A 277 4.07 18.38 -3.06
C TYR A 277 2.68 18.50 -3.72
N GLU A 278 2.12 19.71 -3.87
CA GLU A 278 0.79 19.90 -4.48
C GLU A 278 0.77 19.42 -5.93
N ASP A 279 1.79 19.79 -6.73
CA ASP A 279 1.93 19.45 -8.14
C ASP A 279 2.86 18.24 -8.38
N TRP A 280 3.29 17.59 -7.28
CA TRP A 280 4.17 16.44 -7.38
C TRP A 280 3.37 15.19 -7.73
N GLU A 281 3.90 14.41 -8.68
CA GLU A 281 3.25 13.21 -9.18
C GLU A 281 4.24 12.03 -9.23
N TRP A 282 3.70 10.84 -8.99
CA TRP A 282 4.36 9.55 -9.15
C TRP A 282 3.61 8.71 -10.19
N ILE A 283 4.29 8.28 -11.23
CA ILE A 283 3.75 7.34 -12.22
C ILE A 283 3.87 5.92 -11.66
N VAL A 284 2.74 5.25 -11.50
CA VAL A 284 2.70 3.90 -10.91
C VAL A 284 3.35 2.90 -11.85
N GLY A 285 4.38 2.21 -11.37
CA GLY A 285 5.16 1.23 -12.14
C GLY A 285 6.33 1.83 -12.92
N GLU A 286 6.59 3.16 -12.86
CA GLU A 286 7.80 3.73 -13.44
C GLU A 286 9.07 3.16 -12.80
N GLU A 287 10.17 3.06 -13.54
CA GLU A 287 11.51 2.54 -13.18
C GLU A 287 11.54 1.04 -12.85
N LYS A 288 10.58 0.51 -12.12
CA LYS A 288 10.62 -0.87 -11.58
C LYS A 288 9.58 -1.82 -12.23
N GLY A 289 8.58 -1.30 -12.94
CA GLY A 289 7.43 -2.08 -13.37
C GLY A 289 6.48 -2.41 -12.21
N LEU A 290 5.49 -3.26 -12.49
CA LEU A 290 4.71 -3.92 -11.46
C LEU A 290 5.31 -5.29 -11.14
N GLU A 291 5.01 -5.85 -9.98
CA GLU A 291 5.45 -7.18 -9.60
C GLU A 291 4.33 -7.97 -8.94
N LEU A 292 4.25 -9.28 -9.21
CA LEU A 292 3.39 -10.18 -8.47
C LEU A 292 4.17 -10.75 -7.29
N GLN A 293 3.61 -10.56 -6.10
CA GLN A 293 4.12 -11.16 -4.87
C GLN A 293 3.11 -12.17 -4.33
N MET A 294 3.61 -13.33 -3.88
CA MET A 294 2.83 -14.35 -3.19
C MET A 294 3.52 -14.78 -1.91
N GLY A 295 2.75 -14.93 -0.83
CA GLY A 295 3.26 -15.36 0.46
C GLY A 295 2.79 -14.51 1.63
N MET A 296 3.50 -14.58 2.74
CA MET A 296 3.23 -13.75 3.91
C MET A 296 3.75 -12.33 3.66
N LEU A 297 2.88 -11.47 3.14
CA LEU A 297 3.21 -10.14 2.60
C LEU A 297 3.01 -8.99 3.58
N LYS A 298 2.44 -9.27 4.76
CA LYS A 298 2.01 -8.25 5.74
C LYS A 298 3.11 -7.25 6.15
N PHE A 299 4.38 -7.67 6.09
CA PHE A 299 5.53 -6.86 6.49
C PHE A 299 6.47 -6.51 5.33
N GLY A 300 5.98 -6.64 4.11
CA GLY A 300 6.76 -6.42 2.90
C GLY A 300 7.75 -7.57 2.63
N ARG A 301 8.23 -7.63 1.40
CA ARG A 301 9.24 -8.57 0.92
C ARG A 301 10.14 -7.86 -0.07
N ASP A 302 11.36 -8.40 -0.24
CA ASP A 302 12.30 -7.90 -1.21
C ASP A 302 11.82 -8.15 -2.65
N THR A 303 12.26 -7.33 -3.58
CA THR A 303 11.94 -7.45 -5.01
C THR A 303 12.37 -8.80 -5.58
N GLU A 304 13.50 -9.35 -5.12
CA GLU A 304 14.02 -10.65 -5.55
C GLU A 304 13.07 -11.82 -5.24
N ALA A 305 12.11 -11.61 -4.34
CA ALA A 305 11.10 -12.60 -4.01
C ALA A 305 9.84 -12.52 -4.89
N ALA A 306 9.81 -11.63 -5.89
CA ALA A 306 8.68 -11.52 -6.81
C ALA A 306 8.51 -12.81 -7.62
N GLU A 307 7.28 -13.26 -7.76
CA GLU A 307 6.96 -14.44 -8.59
C GLU A 307 7.14 -14.13 -10.08
N ILE A 308 6.72 -12.94 -10.49
CA ILE A 308 6.90 -12.37 -11.82
C ILE A 308 7.08 -10.86 -11.67
N ALA A 309 7.93 -10.27 -12.50
CA ALA A 309 8.08 -8.83 -12.65
C ALA A 309 7.65 -8.39 -14.07
N GLY A 310 6.96 -7.28 -14.13
CA GLY A 310 6.60 -6.60 -15.36
C GLY A 310 7.74 -5.77 -15.92
N ARG A 311 7.56 -5.29 -17.14
CA ARG A 311 8.55 -4.44 -17.81
C ARG A 311 8.69 -3.09 -17.11
N SER A 312 9.93 -2.69 -16.87
CA SER A 312 10.24 -1.33 -16.46
C SER A 312 10.07 -0.33 -17.59
N PHE A 313 9.81 0.92 -17.26
CA PHE A 313 9.72 2.06 -18.19
C PHE A 313 10.13 3.35 -17.49
N GLY A 314 10.39 4.42 -18.26
CA GLY A 314 10.91 5.69 -17.74
C GLY A 314 12.43 5.81 -17.88
N ALA A 315 13.01 6.91 -17.35
CA ALA A 315 14.39 7.33 -17.63
C ALA A 315 15.49 6.35 -17.22
N GLU A 316 15.26 5.48 -16.21
CA GLU A 316 16.25 4.48 -15.78
C GLU A 316 16.17 3.15 -16.55
N ALA A 317 15.04 2.85 -17.19
CA ALA A 317 14.88 1.63 -18.00
C ALA A 317 15.82 1.59 -19.21
N THR A 318 16.22 2.77 -19.72
CA THR A 318 17.08 2.89 -20.91
C THR A 318 18.57 2.68 -20.61
N ALA A 319 19.02 2.81 -19.38
CA ALA A 319 20.42 2.64 -19.00
C ALA A 319 20.85 1.16 -18.83
N SER A 320 19.90 0.26 -18.56
CA SER A 320 20.16 -1.17 -18.37
C SER A 320 20.23 -1.98 -19.67
N THR A 321 19.66 -1.46 -20.78
CA THR A 321 19.56 -2.19 -22.05
C THR A 321 20.78 -1.97 -22.98
N THR A 322 21.69 -1.04 -22.63
CA THR A 322 22.88 -0.73 -23.43
C THR A 322 24.17 -1.37 -22.89
N ALA A 323 24.08 -2.27 -21.90
CA ALA A 323 25.22 -2.94 -21.27
C ALA A 323 25.22 -4.47 -21.49
N ASN A 324 24.77 -4.93 -22.67
CA ASN A 324 24.97 -6.31 -23.15
C ASN A 324 25.59 -6.31 -24.53
#